data_729e89daa731d66cef658090846a6e68
#
_entry.id   729e89daa731d66cef658090846a6e68
#
_cell.length_a   1.000
_cell.length_b   1.000
_cell.length_c   1.000
_cell.angle_alpha   90.00
_cell.angle_beta   90.00
_cell.angle_gamma   90.00
#
_symmetry.space_group_name_H-M   'P 1'
#
loop_
_entity.id
_entity.type
_entity.pdbx_description
1 polymer ?
#
loop_
_entity_poly.entity_id
_entity_poly.type
_entity_poly.pdbx_seq_one_letter_code
_entity_poly.pdbx_strand_id
1 'polypeptide(L)'
;MILIGSTARNSGKTTLASSIISKYKLIRPVIGLKVTTIHDKNKKCIHGGEGCGVCSSLKGNFQITEELDASNNKDTSLLLTAGADKVYWLKTLEGSIYEGFQAFITRIPENALIVCESNSLRTVVNPGAFIMIKNSRNCQMKKSASEVIDQADIIMENNFNDDFQETMEEIDSIMKK
;
A
#
# COMPACT_ATOMS: atom_id res chain seq x y z
N MET A 1 10.96 5.32 -0.87
CA MET A 1 9.63 4.66 -0.83
C MET A 1 8.61 5.60 -0.22
N ILE A 2 7.43 5.67 -0.82
CA ILE A 2 6.24 6.33 -0.27
C ILE A 2 5.28 5.23 0.20
N LEU A 3 4.89 5.25 1.48
CA LEU A 3 3.99 4.29 2.10
C LEU A 3 2.63 4.96 2.39
N ILE A 4 1.55 4.29 2.04
CA ILE A 4 0.19 4.80 2.20
C ILE A 4 -0.61 3.85 3.08
N GLY A 5 -0.96 4.33 4.26
CA GLY A 5 -1.85 3.67 5.19
C GLY A 5 -3.25 4.28 5.19
N SER A 6 -4.18 3.65 5.90
CA SER A 6 -5.51 4.23 6.13
C SER A 6 -6.18 3.74 7.40
N THR A 7 -6.99 4.61 8.01
CA THR A 7 -7.75 4.26 9.22
C THR A 7 -8.83 3.23 8.96
N ALA A 8 -9.49 3.25 7.79
CA ALA A 8 -10.60 2.38 7.43
C ALA A 8 -10.43 1.73 6.05
N ARG A 9 -11.36 0.87 5.66
CA ARG A 9 -11.49 0.38 4.29
C ARG A 9 -12.06 1.49 3.39
N ASN A 10 -11.77 1.39 2.09
CA ASN A 10 -12.29 2.32 1.08
C ASN A 10 -12.01 3.79 1.43
N SER A 11 -10.83 4.07 1.98
CA SER A 11 -10.40 5.42 2.35
C SER A 11 -9.67 6.16 1.22
N GLY A 12 -9.61 5.60 0.00
CA GLY A 12 -8.96 6.24 -1.14
C GLY A 12 -7.44 6.00 -1.24
N LYS A 13 -6.87 4.96 -0.58
CA LYS A 13 -5.43 4.64 -0.72
C LYS A 13 -5.03 4.45 -2.17
N THR A 14 -5.77 3.63 -2.92
CA THR A 14 -5.46 3.30 -4.31
C THR A 14 -5.59 4.51 -5.21
N THR A 15 -6.53 5.42 -4.94
CA THR A 15 -6.68 6.69 -5.67
C THR A 15 -5.45 7.57 -5.45
N LEU A 16 -5.04 7.80 -4.19
CA LEU A 16 -3.83 8.56 -3.88
C LEU A 16 -2.58 7.90 -4.47
N ALA A 17 -2.43 6.57 -4.31
CA ALA A 17 -1.30 5.83 -4.88
C ALA A 17 -1.22 5.99 -6.40
N SER A 18 -2.36 5.92 -7.10
CA SER A 18 -2.45 6.12 -8.55
C SER A 18 -2.05 7.54 -8.95
N SER A 19 -2.45 8.55 -8.19
CA SER A 19 -2.06 9.96 -8.43
C SER A 19 -0.55 10.15 -8.25
N ILE A 20 0.04 9.56 -7.19
CA ILE A 20 1.49 9.58 -6.96
C ILE A 20 2.23 8.89 -8.11
N ILE A 21 1.81 7.69 -8.50
CA ILE A 21 2.41 6.94 -9.62
C ILE A 21 2.36 7.78 -10.90
N SER A 22 1.20 8.32 -11.24
CA SER A 22 1.00 9.12 -12.46
C SER A 22 1.93 10.34 -12.52
N LYS A 23 2.23 10.95 -11.38
CA LYS A 23 3.16 12.07 -11.29
C LYS A 23 4.62 11.63 -11.43
N TYR A 24 5.03 10.67 -10.62
CA TYR A 24 6.45 10.30 -10.51
C TYR A 24 6.97 9.44 -11.67
N LYS A 25 6.09 8.72 -12.40
CA LYS A 25 6.49 7.95 -13.60
C LYS A 25 7.14 8.81 -14.69
N LEU A 26 6.89 10.11 -14.68
CA LEU A 26 7.50 11.05 -15.63
C LEU A 26 8.95 11.42 -15.24
N ILE A 27 9.39 11.06 -14.05
CA ILE A 27 10.64 11.51 -13.44
C ILE A 27 11.61 10.33 -13.24
N ARG A 28 11.07 9.17 -12.85
CA ARG A 28 11.88 7.98 -12.51
C ARG A 28 11.04 6.71 -12.60
N PRO A 29 11.67 5.52 -12.65
CA PRO A 29 10.94 4.25 -12.57
C PRO A 29 10.10 4.17 -11.29
N VAL A 30 8.85 3.71 -11.40
CA VAL A 30 7.92 3.57 -10.27
C VAL A 30 7.42 2.15 -10.17
N ILE A 31 7.55 1.57 -8.99
CA ILE A 31 7.07 0.23 -8.65
C ILE A 31 5.89 0.34 -7.67
N GLY A 32 4.75 -0.20 -8.06
CA GLY A 32 3.60 -0.35 -7.17
C GLY A 32 3.76 -1.59 -6.27
N LEU A 33 3.42 -1.45 -4.99
CA LEU A 33 3.41 -2.57 -4.05
C LEU A 33 2.12 -2.55 -3.22
N LYS A 34 1.41 -3.67 -3.22
CA LYS A 34 0.35 -3.93 -2.24
C LYS A 34 0.81 -4.98 -1.24
N VAL A 35 0.72 -4.68 0.06
CA VAL A 35 1.01 -5.66 1.11
C VAL A 35 -0.28 -6.05 1.83
N THR A 36 -0.53 -7.35 1.91
CA THR A 36 -1.65 -7.92 2.66
C THR A 36 -1.11 -8.84 3.74
N THR A 37 -1.35 -8.47 4.99
CA THR A 37 -0.93 -9.25 6.15
C THR A 37 -2.02 -10.22 6.58
N ILE A 38 -1.63 -11.46 6.83
CA ILE A 38 -2.46 -12.57 7.25
C ILE A 38 -2.07 -12.90 8.68
N HIS A 39 -2.99 -12.73 9.62
CA HIS A 39 -2.74 -12.99 11.04
C HIS A 39 -2.77 -14.49 11.38
N ASP A 40 -3.62 -15.27 10.70
CA ASP A 40 -3.74 -16.72 10.90
C ASP A 40 -4.24 -17.40 9.62
N LYS A 41 -3.52 -18.43 9.16
CA LYS A 41 -3.90 -19.22 7.97
C LYS A 41 -5.18 -20.03 8.18
N ASN A 42 -5.47 -20.40 9.42
CA ASN A 42 -6.51 -21.37 9.78
C ASN A 42 -7.80 -20.73 10.28
N LYS A 43 -7.82 -19.42 10.52
CA LYS A 43 -9.02 -18.71 10.98
C LYS A 43 -9.82 -18.16 9.80
N LYS A 44 -11.17 -18.20 9.95
CA LYS A 44 -12.05 -17.48 9.02
C LYS A 44 -11.58 -16.02 8.92
N CYS A 45 -11.40 -15.58 7.71
CA CYS A 45 -10.93 -14.21 7.43
C CYS A 45 -11.86 -13.19 8.11
N ILE A 46 -11.37 -12.47 9.10
CA ILE A 46 -12.11 -11.42 9.83
C ILE A 46 -12.51 -10.29 8.86
N HIS A 47 -11.89 -10.24 7.68
CA HIS A 47 -11.96 -9.12 6.76
C HIS A 47 -12.53 -9.47 5.39
N GLY A 48 -12.68 -10.74 5.06
CA GLY A 48 -13.24 -11.21 3.81
C GLY A 48 -14.65 -11.76 3.99
N GLY A 49 -15.57 -11.38 3.13
CA GLY A 49 -16.81 -12.12 2.96
C GLY A 49 -16.52 -13.58 2.56
N GLU A 50 -17.53 -14.44 2.56
CA GLU A 50 -17.41 -15.81 2.08
C GLU A 50 -16.76 -15.82 0.70
N GLY A 51 -15.64 -16.56 0.56
CA GLY A 51 -14.94 -16.74 -0.74
C GLY A 51 -13.80 -15.78 -1.06
N CYS A 52 -13.37 -14.90 -0.14
CA CYS A 52 -12.22 -14.00 -0.39
C CYS A 52 -10.92 -14.74 -0.80
N GLY A 53 -10.70 -15.97 -0.34
CA GLY A 53 -9.59 -16.85 -0.77
C GLY A 53 -8.17 -16.36 -0.48
N VAL A 54 -7.98 -15.10 -0.02
CA VAL A 54 -6.65 -14.51 0.15
C VAL A 54 -5.83 -15.24 1.21
N CYS A 55 -6.44 -15.55 2.35
CA CYS A 55 -5.77 -16.23 3.46
C CYS A 55 -5.48 -17.69 3.15
N SER A 56 -6.43 -18.39 2.51
CA SER A 56 -6.31 -19.81 2.16
C SER A 56 -5.37 -20.07 0.98
N SER A 57 -5.10 -19.07 0.15
CA SER A 57 -4.23 -19.21 -1.03
C SER A 57 -2.74 -18.98 -0.74
N LEU A 58 -2.37 -18.57 0.49
CA LEU A 58 -0.97 -18.32 0.84
C LEU A 58 -0.18 -19.62 0.95
N LYS A 59 0.81 -19.79 0.08
CA LYS A 59 1.80 -20.88 0.16
C LYS A 59 3.05 -20.37 0.90
N GLY A 60 3.47 -21.10 1.96
CA GLY A 60 4.62 -20.67 2.78
C GLY A 60 4.30 -19.51 3.73
N ASN A 61 5.30 -18.75 4.11
CA ASN A 61 5.19 -17.62 5.04
C ASN A 61 4.85 -16.31 4.33
N PHE A 62 5.27 -16.16 3.08
CA PHE A 62 4.91 -15.06 2.20
C PHE A 62 4.87 -15.52 0.74
N GLN A 63 4.22 -14.73 -0.09
CA GLN A 63 4.12 -14.91 -1.54
C GLN A 63 4.15 -13.55 -2.22
N ILE A 64 4.99 -13.40 -3.24
CA ILE A 64 5.07 -12.20 -4.08
C ILE A 64 4.55 -12.58 -5.47
N THR A 65 3.53 -11.87 -5.94
CA THR A 65 2.93 -12.06 -7.26
C THR A 65 3.04 -10.75 -8.02
N GLU A 66 3.52 -10.78 -9.26
CA GLU A 66 3.48 -9.63 -10.16
C GLU A 66 2.08 -9.52 -10.78
N GLU A 67 1.53 -8.31 -10.82
CA GLU A 67 0.27 -8.03 -11.52
C GLU A 67 0.57 -7.76 -12.99
N LEU A 68 -0.06 -8.52 -13.86
CA LEU A 68 0.14 -8.41 -15.30
C LEU A 68 -1.13 -7.93 -16.02
N ASP A 69 -2.26 -7.87 -15.32
CA ASP A 69 -3.55 -7.52 -15.88
C ASP A 69 -4.01 -6.13 -15.44
N ALA A 70 -3.94 -5.16 -16.35
CA ALA A 70 -4.41 -3.80 -16.13
C ALA A 70 -5.92 -3.61 -16.42
N SER A 71 -6.62 -4.66 -16.86
CA SER A 71 -8.00 -4.54 -17.36
C SER A 71 -9.08 -4.68 -16.29
N ASN A 72 -8.72 -5.05 -15.08
CA ASN A 72 -9.67 -5.27 -13.98
C ASN A 72 -9.62 -4.16 -12.91
N ASN A 73 -10.60 -4.16 -12.00
CA ASN A 73 -10.74 -3.15 -10.95
C ASN A 73 -10.07 -3.53 -9.61
N LYS A 74 -9.07 -4.43 -9.63
CA LYS A 74 -8.30 -4.72 -8.42
C LYS A 74 -7.35 -3.56 -8.12
N ASP A 75 -7.05 -3.35 -6.84
CA ASP A 75 -6.12 -2.28 -6.45
C ASP A 75 -4.78 -2.38 -7.21
N THR A 76 -4.21 -3.59 -7.35
CA THR A 76 -2.96 -3.79 -8.11
C THR A 76 -3.08 -3.43 -9.59
N SER A 77 -4.21 -3.76 -10.22
CA SER A 77 -4.46 -3.40 -11.62
C SER A 77 -4.63 -1.90 -11.82
N LEU A 78 -5.25 -1.21 -10.86
CA LEU A 78 -5.37 0.25 -10.89
C LEU A 78 -4.02 0.95 -10.79
N LEU A 79 -3.09 0.43 -9.95
CA LEU A 79 -1.72 0.94 -9.88
C LEU A 79 -0.96 0.73 -11.20
N LEU A 80 -1.18 -0.40 -11.87
CA LEU A 80 -0.59 -0.67 -13.18
C LEU A 80 -1.16 0.27 -14.25
N THR A 81 -2.47 0.47 -14.26
CA THR A 81 -3.15 1.41 -15.17
C THR A 81 -2.69 2.87 -14.93
N ALA A 82 -2.36 3.25 -13.71
CA ALA A 82 -1.80 4.56 -13.39
C ALA A 82 -0.40 4.80 -14.00
N GLY A 83 0.25 3.71 -14.43
CA GLY A 83 1.53 3.74 -15.16
C GLY A 83 2.74 3.39 -14.31
N ALA A 84 2.57 2.57 -13.27
CA ALA A 84 3.71 1.91 -12.63
C ALA A 84 4.39 0.97 -13.64
N ASP A 85 5.72 0.93 -13.64
CA ASP A 85 6.50 0.05 -14.53
C ASP A 85 6.22 -1.43 -14.21
N LYS A 86 6.08 -1.73 -12.92
CA LYS A 86 5.65 -3.03 -12.40
C LYS A 86 4.83 -2.85 -11.15
N VAL A 87 3.93 -3.79 -10.90
CA VAL A 87 3.14 -3.84 -9.67
C VAL A 87 3.24 -5.21 -9.04
N TYR A 88 3.46 -5.26 -7.74
CA TYR A 88 3.56 -6.49 -6.99
C TYR A 88 2.53 -6.56 -5.86
N TRP A 89 2.04 -7.75 -5.61
CA TRP A 89 1.25 -8.07 -4.43
C TRP A 89 2.05 -9.00 -3.51
N LEU A 90 2.42 -8.49 -2.35
CA LEU A 90 3.02 -9.26 -1.26
C LEU A 90 1.91 -9.70 -0.29
N LYS A 91 1.62 -11.00 -0.26
CA LYS A 91 0.83 -11.65 0.79
C LYS A 91 1.79 -12.26 1.80
N THR A 92 1.62 -12.00 3.08
CA THR A 92 2.57 -12.44 4.11
C THR A 92 1.88 -12.72 5.44
N LEU A 93 2.41 -13.68 6.19
CA LEU A 93 2.10 -13.80 7.60
C LEU A 93 2.64 -12.59 8.36
N GLU A 94 1.99 -12.22 9.46
CA GLU A 94 2.37 -11.08 10.28
C GLU A 94 3.84 -11.16 10.74
N GLY A 95 4.30 -12.30 11.22
CA GLY A 95 5.69 -12.52 11.64
C GLY A 95 6.73 -12.57 10.51
N SER A 96 6.30 -12.55 9.23
CA SER A 96 7.20 -12.65 8.06
C SER A 96 7.12 -11.42 7.14
N ILE A 97 6.56 -10.31 7.61
CA ILE A 97 6.43 -9.08 6.81
C ILE A 97 7.80 -8.58 6.36
N TYR A 98 8.75 -8.50 7.28
CA TYR A 98 10.10 -8.02 6.98
C TYR A 98 10.81 -8.92 5.97
N GLU A 99 10.78 -10.24 6.16
CA GLU A 99 11.37 -11.21 5.25
C GLU A 99 10.76 -11.12 3.84
N GLY A 100 9.42 -11.06 3.76
CA GLY A 100 8.71 -10.89 2.49
C GLY A 100 9.05 -9.58 1.79
N PHE A 101 9.21 -8.48 2.53
CA PHE A 101 9.62 -7.20 1.99
C PHE A 101 11.07 -7.22 1.48
N GLN A 102 12.01 -7.83 2.22
CA GLN A 102 13.39 -7.99 1.75
C GLN A 102 13.45 -8.81 0.45
N ALA A 103 12.71 -9.91 0.37
CA ALA A 103 12.62 -10.70 -0.86
C ALA A 103 11.98 -9.93 -2.03
N PHE A 104 11.10 -8.96 -1.76
CA PHE A 104 10.56 -8.06 -2.79
C PHE A 104 11.63 -7.07 -3.27
N ILE A 105 12.40 -6.45 -2.37
CA ILE A 105 13.44 -5.47 -2.72
C ILE A 105 14.46 -6.05 -3.70
N THR A 106 14.81 -7.33 -3.62
CA THR A 106 15.75 -7.97 -4.56
C THR A 106 15.21 -8.10 -5.99
N ARG A 107 13.93 -7.83 -6.22
CA ARG A 107 13.26 -7.98 -7.53
C ARG A 107 13.11 -6.67 -8.30
N ILE A 108 13.48 -5.56 -7.72
CA ILE A 108 13.24 -4.24 -8.28
C ILE A 108 14.56 -3.46 -8.50
N PRO A 109 14.60 -2.51 -9.45
CA PRO A 109 15.75 -1.64 -9.64
C PRO A 109 16.01 -0.77 -8.41
N GLU A 110 17.28 -0.57 -8.05
CA GLU A 110 17.67 0.24 -6.87
C GLU A 110 17.19 1.70 -6.95
N ASN A 111 17.14 2.26 -8.18
CA ASN A 111 16.71 3.65 -8.41
C ASN A 111 15.19 3.82 -8.52
N ALA A 112 14.41 2.75 -8.40
CA ALA A 112 12.96 2.83 -8.50
C ALA A 112 12.33 3.49 -7.27
N LEU A 113 11.30 4.30 -7.49
CA LEU A 113 10.41 4.74 -6.44
C LEU A 113 9.38 3.65 -6.14
N ILE A 114 9.32 3.20 -4.90
CA ILE A 114 8.25 2.29 -4.45
C ILE A 114 7.09 3.12 -3.94
N VAL A 115 5.90 2.90 -4.49
CA VAL A 115 4.62 3.40 -3.97
C VAL A 115 3.86 2.21 -3.39
N CYS A 116 3.70 2.18 -2.06
CA CYS A 116 3.22 1.02 -1.34
C CYS A 116 1.92 1.29 -0.57
N GLU A 117 0.96 0.39 -0.69
CA GLU A 117 -0.26 0.38 0.11
C GLU A 117 -0.16 -0.63 1.25
N SER A 118 0.03 -0.15 2.49
CA SER A 118 0.01 -0.99 3.69
C SER A 118 0.01 -0.16 4.97
N ASN A 119 -0.71 -0.61 6.00
CA ASN A 119 -0.47 -0.16 7.38
C ASN A 119 0.67 -1.00 8.00
N SER A 120 0.54 -2.31 7.91
CA SER A 120 1.41 -3.26 8.63
C SER A 120 2.88 -3.18 8.22
N LEU A 121 3.20 -2.78 6.98
CA LEU A 121 4.59 -2.66 6.58
C LEU A 121 5.34 -1.60 7.40
N ARG A 122 4.65 -0.56 7.87
CA ARG A 122 5.25 0.50 8.70
C ARG A 122 5.84 -0.02 10.01
N THR A 123 5.34 -1.13 10.52
CA THR A 123 5.87 -1.72 11.78
C THR A 123 7.29 -2.29 11.63
N VAL A 124 7.75 -2.54 10.41
CA VAL A 124 9.05 -3.18 10.14
C VAL A 124 9.93 -2.37 9.17
N VAL A 125 9.42 -1.30 8.57
CA VAL A 125 10.14 -0.50 7.57
C VAL A 125 9.94 0.99 7.84
N ASN A 126 11.03 1.77 7.71
CA ASN A 126 10.98 3.24 7.70
C ASN A 126 10.95 3.73 6.23
N PRO A 127 9.82 4.23 5.73
CA PRO A 127 9.74 4.81 4.39
C PRO A 127 10.36 6.21 4.33
N GLY A 128 10.58 6.73 3.11
CA GLY A 128 10.95 8.13 2.92
C GLY A 128 9.79 9.09 3.19
N ALA A 129 8.53 8.62 3.01
CA ALA A 129 7.32 9.33 3.42
C ALA A 129 6.23 8.31 3.80
N PHE A 130 5.54 8.54 4.91
CA PHE A 130 4.39 7.75 5.35
C PHE A 130 3.15 8.63 5.46
N ILE A 131 2.15 8.33 4.64
CA ILE A 131 0.87 9.03 4.58
C ILE A 131 -0.21 8.17 5.22
N MET A 132 -0.96 8.71 6.18
CA MET A 132 -2.13 8.06 6.77
C MET A 132 -3.40 8.76 6.32
N ILE A 133 -4.27 8.04 5.61
CA ILE A 133 -5.56 8.56 5.15
C ILE A 133 -6.64 8.27 6.19
N LYS A 134 -7.25 9.31 6.71
CA LYS A 134 -8.49 9.23 7.50
C LYS A 134 -9.70 9.22 6.56
N ASN A 135 -10.65 8.33 6.83
CA ASN A 135 -11.90 8.27 6.09
C ASN A 135 -12.95 9.15 6.78
N SER A 136 -13.33 10.28 6.16
CA SER A 136 -14.32 11.20 6.73
C SER A 136 -15.70 10.57 6.97
N ARG A 137 -16.03 9.52 6.20
CA ARG A 137 -17.31 8.81 6.27
C ARG A 137 -17.31 7.64 7.25
N ASN A 138 -16.15 7.27 7.82
CA ASN A 138 -16.02 6.13 8.72
C ASN A 138 -15.02 6.42 9.82
N CYS A 139 -15.49 6.72 10.99
CA CYS A 139 -14.67 7.03 12.17
C CYS A 139 -14.04 5.77 12.83
N GLN A 140 -14.38 4.55 12.39
CA GLN A 140 -13.78 3.34 12.94
C GLN A 140 -12.33 3.21 12.49
N MET A 141 -11.43 3.06 13.46
CA MET A 141 -10.01 2.85 13.20
C MET A 141 -9.67 1.37 13.27
N LYS A 142 -9.04 0.85 12.21
CA LYS A 142 -8.48 -0.51 12.23
C LYS A 142 -7.34 -0.61 13.24
N LYS A 143 -7.18 -1.75 13.90
CA LYS A 143 -6.06 -2.03 14.79
C LYS A 143 -4.71 -1.74 14.12
N SER A 144 -4.49 -2.22 12.90
CA SER A 144 -3.26 -1.96 12.16
C SER A 144 -3.00 -0.49 11.81
N ALA A 145 -4.01 0.37 11.87
CA ALA A 145 -3.83 1.82 11.71
C ALA A 145 -3.48 2.48 13.03
N SER A 146 -4.15 2.09 14.14
CA SER A 146 -3.87 2.64 15.47
C SER A 146 -2.44 2.35 15.95
N GLU A 147 -1.83 1.27 15.48
CA GLU A 147 -0.45 0.89 15.82
C GLU A 147 0.62 1.76 15.16
N VAL A 148 0.28 2.47 14.08
CA VAL A 148 1.27 3.20 13.26
C VAL A 148 0.89 4.64 12.92
N ILE A 149 -0.31 5.11 13.26
CA ILE A 149 -0.78 6.46 12.87
C ILE A 149 0.09 7.58 13.41
N ASP A 150 0.61 7.43 14.64
CA ASP A 150 1.49 8.42 15.28
C ASP A 150 2.87 8.51 14.61
N GLN A 151 3.17 7.61 13.67
CA GLN A 151 4.40 7.59 12.90
C GLN A 151 4.21 8.16 11.48
N ALA A 152 3.03 8.69 11.17
CA ALA A 152 2.76 9.29 9.86
C ALA A 152 3.42 10.67 9.74
N ASP A 153 4.09 10.90 8.60
CA ASP A 153 4.62 12.22 8.24
C ASP A 153 3.50 13.15 7.80
N ILE A 154 2.47 12.58 7.15
CA ILE A 154 1.28 13.29 6.68
C ILE A 154 0.03 12.53 7.14
N ILE A 155 -0.90 13.25 7.76
CA ILE A 155 -2.25 12.73 8.06
C ILE A 155 -3.24 13.56 7.26
N MET A 156 -3.85 12.95 6.24
CA MET A 156 -4.87 13.60 5.43
C MET A 156 -6.27 13.03 5.72
N GLU A 157 -7.29 13.87 5.65
CA GLU A 157 -8.67 13.45 5.68
C GLU A 157 -9.24 13.41 4.25
N ASN A 158 -9.67 12.23 3.80
CA ASN A 158 -10.24 12.09 2.47
C ASN A 158 -11.76 12.37 2.51
N ASN A 159 -12.14 13.46 1.86
CA ASN A 159 -13.53 13.90 1.67
C ASN A 159 -14.14 13.36 0.36
N PHE A 160 -13.41 12.52 -0.38
CA PHE A 160 -13.83 11.88 -1.63
C PHE A 160 -14.15 12.88 -2.76
N ASN A 161 -13.43 13.98 -2.79
CA ASN A 161 -13.43 14.94 -3.92
C ASN A 161 -12.26 14.71 -4.89
N ASP A 162 -11.41 13.69 -4.62
CA ASP A 162 -10.22 13.30 -5.40
C ASP A 162 -9.18 14.44 -5.58
N ASP A 163 -9.24 15.45 -4.72
CA ASP A 163 -8.25 16.52 -4.67
C ASP A 163 -7.13 16.15 -3.68
N PHE A 164 -5.96 15.90 -4.21
CA PHE A 164 -4.76 15.54 -3.46
C PHE A 164 -3.62 16.57 -3.62
N GLN A 165 -3.90 17.76 -4.14
CA GLN A 165 -2.86 18.73 -4.49
C GLN A 165 -2.00 19.09 -3.29
N GLU A 166 -2.59 19.47 -2.17
CA GLU A 166 -1.87 19.81 -0.93
C GLU A 166 -1.00 18.65 -0.45
N THR A 167 -1.58 17.45 -0.37
CA THR A 167 -0.84 16.24 0.03
C THR A 167 0.32 15.94 -0.91
N MET A 168 0.15 16.16 -2.22
CA MET A 168 1.22 15.95 -3.20
C MET A 168 2.37 16.95 -3.06
N GLU A 169 2.08 18.20 -2.67
CA GLU A 169 3.09 19.24 -2.40
C GLU A 169 3.87 18.89 -1.12
N GLU A 170 3.20 18.41 -0.08
CA GLU A 170 3.84 17.94 1.15
C GLU A 170 4.76 16.73 0.88
N ILE A 171 4.29 15.74 0.10
CA ILE A 171 5.10 14.58 -0.30
C ILE A 171 6.37 15.06 -1.03
N ASP A 172 6.23 15.98 -1.98
CA ASP A 172 7.39 16.52 -2.71
C ASP A 172 8.40 17.19 -1.78
N SER A 173 7.92 17.92 -0.79
CA SER A 173 8.77 18.59 0.20
C SER A 173 9.56 17.58 1.05
N ILE A 174 8.93 16.47 1.45
CA ILE A 174 9.58 15.40 2.20
C ILE A 174 10.61 14.67 1.35
N MET A 175 10.25 14.34 0.10
CA MET A 175 11.09 13.53 -0.80
C MET A 175 12.31 14.28 -1.37
N LYS A 176 12.39 15.61 -1.19
CA LYS A 176 13.55 16.43 -1.59
C LYS A 176 14.63 16.55 -0.51
N LYS A 177 14.31 16.16 0.72
CA LYS A 177 15.25 16.13 1.85
C LYS A 177 16.11 14.86 1.83
#